data_fdfcb6a6bfc86e906e0058ec0ad76209
#
_entry.id   fdfcb6a6bfc86e906e0058ec0ad76209
#
_cell.length_a   1.000
_cell.length_b   1.000
_cell.length_c   1.000
_cell.angle_alpha   90.00
_cell.angle_beta   90.00
_cell.angle_gamma   90.00
#
_symmetry.space_group_name_H-M   'P 1'
#
loop_
_entity.id
_entity.type
_entity.pdbx_description
1 polymer ?
#
loop_
_entity_poly.entity_id
_entity_poly.type
_entity_poly.pdbx_seq_one_letter_code
_entity_poly.pdbx_strand_id
1 'polypeptide(L)'
;MDKKQQTIQFENAYATIFQFDCPSTEGDTSQSKNGTEVCEYHVMIHASSPKCSYTQQLEAVLGAYGQLIEGPLHGAQAVFKRYFLSDAANQADEVIVADVTDCAKSIIQQPPLDGTKIALWAYLMTNVQTGISKSGLYEVRHGAFRHLWNGSAHNMAANSEYQTRLLFNEYNMQLIQEGCTLEANCIRTWFFVNDVDLNYGGMVRARNQFFFTQGLTVNTHFIASTGIGGRQQDPNVLSQMDNYAIAGVKKEQIHYLYAPTHLNRTSDYGVSFERGTLVNYADRRHVFISGTASINNKGEVMYPKDIVRQTHRMWENVEALLAEADCNFNDVAEMVVYLRDPADYALVSELYQTRFPEKPYVIVHAPVCRPGWLIEMECMAVKAVDLPTMPVF
;
A
#
# COMPACT_ATOMS: atom_id res chain seq x y z
N MET A 1 21.23 13.48 -0.52
CA MET A 1 20.44 12.31 -0.08
C MET A 1 20.31 11.36 -1.24
N ASP A 2 20.98 10.26 -1.15
CA ASP A 2 20.98 9.30 -2.25
C ASP A 2 19.84 8.31 -2.02
N LYS A 3 18.72 8.54 -2.75
CA LYS A 3 17.73 7.51 -2.93
C LYS A 3 18.36 6.47 -3.82
N LYS A 4 18.51 5.25 -3.31
CA LYS A 4 19.03 4.15 -4.10
C LYS A 4 17.88 3.31 -4.61
N GLN A 5 17.82 3.13 -5.92
CA GLN A 5 16.98 2.16 -6.55
C GLN A 5 17.88 1.13 -7.22
N GLN A 6 17.57 -0.14 -7.03
CA GLN A 6 18.38 -1.21 -7.61
C GLN A 6 17.52 -2.44 -7.88
N THR A 7 17.89 -3.16 -8.92
CA THR A 7 17.33 -4.48 -9.21
C THR A 7 18.39 -5.54 -8.97
N ILE A 8 18.06 -6.55 -8.16
CA ILE A 8 18.93 -7.68 -7.86
C ILE A 8 18.32 -8.94 -8.44
N GLN A 9 19.13 -9.72 -9.17
CA GLN A 9 18.73 -10.99 -9.76
C GLN A 9 19.08 -12.15 -8.81
N PHE A 10 18.17 -13.10 -8.68
CA PHE A 10 18.33 -14.35 -7.93
C PHE A 10 18.04 -15.54 -8.85
N GLU A 11 18.25 -16.74 -8.35
CA GLU A 11 17.82 -17.93 -9.06
C GLU A 11 16.29 -18.00 -9.05
N ASN A 12 15.68 -17.94 -10.25
CA ASN A 12 14.23 -17.96 -10.48
C ASN A 12 13.41 -16.82 -9.82
N ALA A 13 14.07 -15.74 -9.38
CA ALA A 13 13.41 -14.53 -8.89
C ALA A 13 14.25 -13.29 -9.18
N TYR A 14 13.63 -12.11 -9.07
CA TYR A 14 14.33 -10.83 -9.00
C TYR A 14 13.63 -9.91 -8.00
N ALA A 15 14.39 -8.99 -7.43
CA ALA A 15 13.87 -7.98 -6.53
C ALA A 15 14.22 -6.57 -7.02
N THR A 16 13.24 -5.68 -7.01
CA THR A 16 13.45 -4.25 -7.20
C THR A 16 13.29 -3.56 -5.84
N ILE A 17 14.28 -2.76 -5.46
CA ILE A 17 14.42 -2.18 -4.13
C ILE A 17 14.43 -0.66 -4.24
N PHE A 18 13.59 0.00 -3.46
CA PHE A 18 13.75 1.40 -3.11
C PHE A 18 14.30 1.49 -1.69
N GLN A 19 15.37 2.27 -1.52
CA GLN A 19 16.00 2.53 -0.24
C GLN A 19 15.91 4.02 0.08
N PHE A 20 15.45 4.34 1.27
CA PHE A 20 15.51 5.67 1.85
C PHE A 20 16.47 5.64 3.03
N ASP A 21 17.64 6.24 2.83
CA ASP A 21 18.64 6.42 3.88
C ASP A 21 18.35 7.70 4.66
N CYS A 22 18.52 7.65 5.97
CA CYS A 22 18.56 8.87 6.77
C CYS A 22 19.77 9.69 6.39
N PRO A 23 19.66 11.03 6.31
CA PRO A 23 20.82 11.86 6.02
C PRO A 23 21.84 11.75 7.15
N SER A 24 23.01 11.16 6.85
CA SER A 24 24.19 11.49 7.63
C SER A 24 24.44 12.99 7.43
N THR A 25 24.36 13.78 8.47
CA THR A 25 24.78 15.18 8.44
C THR A 25 26.28 15.20 8.11
N GLU A 26 26.61 15.34 6.82
CA GLU A 26 27.99 15.61 6.40
C GLU A 26 28.39 16.94 7.02
N GLY A 27 29.22 16.90 8.03
CA GLY A 27 29.84 18.09 8.65
C GLY A 27 30.19 17.97 10.11
N ASP A 28 29.72 17.02 10.86
CA ASP A 28 30.06 16.88 12.27
C ASP A 28 30.75 15.55 12.58
N THR A 29 32.09 15.53 12.39
CA THR A 29 32.96 14.39 12.70
C THR A 29 33.18 14.16 14.19
N SER A 30 32.49 14.87 15.06
CA SER A 30 32.75 14.84 16.52
C SER A 30 31.69 14.20 17.40
N GLN A 31 30.52 13.79 16.85
CA GLN A 31 29.60 12.93 17.61
C GLN A 31 28.83 12.03 16.64
N SER A 32 29.23 10.76 16.55
CA SER A 32 28.34 9.71 16.09
C SER A 32 27.09 9.73 17.02
N LYS A 33 26.00 10.38 16.60
CA LYS A 33 24.72 10.22 17.27
C LYS A 33 24.41 8.73 17.18
N ASN A 34 24.37 8.09 18.33
CA ASN A 34 24.04 6.69 18.54
C ASN A 34 23.07 6.17 17.50
N GLY A 35 23.39 5.08 16.80
CA GLY A 35 22.70 4.41 15.69
C GLY A 35 21.19 4.22 15.80
N THR A 36 20.45 5.34 15.87
CA THR A 36 18.99 5.38 16.05
C THR A 36 18.26 5.83 14.76
N GLU A 37 19.02 6.10 13.70
CA GLU A 37 18.41 6.52 12.43
C GLU A 37 17.69 5.35 11.74
N VAL A 38 16.42 5.53 11.42
CA VAL A 38 15.58 4.52 10.77
C VAL A 38 15.74 4.64 9.26
N CYS A 39 16.31 3.61 8.62
CA CYS A 39 16.27 3.46 7.17
C CYS A 39 15.02 2.67 6.77
N GLU A 40 14.48 2.96 5.59
CA GLU A 40 13.30 2.34 5.05
C GLU A 40 13.58 1.68 3.70
N TYR A 41 13.00 0.50 3.49
CA TYR A 41 13.11 -0.23 2.24
C TYR A 41 11.74 -0.68 1.77
N HIS A 42 11.44 -0.43 0.50
CA HIS A 42 10.34 -1.06 -0.19
C HIS A 42 10.91 -2.01 -1.24
N VAL A 43 10.53 -3.26 -1.13
CA VAL A 43 11.06 -4.35 -1.95
C VAL A 43 9.92 -5.03 -2.68
N MET A 44 9.98 -5.06 -4.01
CA MET A 44 9.05 -5.84 -4.82
C MET A 44 9.82 -7.04 -5.38
N ILE A 45 9.39 -8.25 -5.01
CA ILE A 45 10.01 -9.50 -5.45
C ILE A 45 9.07 -10.23 -6.38
N HIS A 46 9.58 -10.59 -7.55
CA HIS A 46 8.88 -11.35 -8.58
C HIS A 46 9.55 -12.70 -8.77
N ALA A 47 8.77 -13.75 -8.95
CA ALA A 47 9.28 -14.97 -9.58
C ALA A 47 9.62 -14.67 -11.06
N SER A 48 10.68 -15.29 -11.60
CA SER A 48 11.10 -15.04 -12.98
C SER A 48 10.88 -16.25 -13.91
N SER A 49 10.34 -17.35 -13.38
CA SER A 49 10.15 -18.61 -14.08
C SER A 49 8.68 -19.05 -14.12
N PRO A 50 7.86 -18.54 -15.06
CA PRO A 50 6.42 -18.86 -15.12
C PRO A 50 6.12 -20.35 -15.35
N LYS A 51 7.08 -21.12 -15.85
CA LYS A 51 6.94 -22.57 -16.09
C LYS A 51 7.11 -23.43 -14.83
N CYS A 52 7.65 -22.86 -13.76
CA CYS A 52 7.81 -23.56 -12.49
C CYS A 52 6.45 -23.76 -11.80
N SER A 53 6.36 -24.79 -10.94
CA SER A 53 5.20 -25.00 -10.08
C SER A 53 5.05 -23.81 -9.12
N TYR A 54 3.88 -23.69 -8.49
CA TYR A 54 3.65 -22.65 -7.49
C TYR A 54 4.64 -22.77 -6.32
N THR A 55 4.81 -23.97 -5.78
CA THR A 55 5.75 -24.22 -4.66
C THR A 55 7.18 -23.78 -5.01
N GLN A 56 7.66 -24.08 -6.23
CA GLN A 56 8.98 -23.62 -6.68
C GLN A 56 9.07 -22.09 -6.81
N GLN A 57 8.00 -21.44 -7.25
CA GLN A 57 7.96 -19.96 -7.34
C GLN A 57 7.92 -19.35 -5.94
N LEU A 58 7.17 -19.92 -4.99
CA LEU A 58 7.14 -19.49 -3.59
C LEU A 58 8.53 -19.64 -2.94
N GLU A 59 9.19 -20.80 -3.12
CA GLU A 59 10.55 -21.04 -2.65
C GLU A 59 11.53 -20.00 -3.22
N ALA A 60 11.44 -19.68 -4.51
CA ALA A 60 12.28 -18.67 -5.15
C ALA A 60 12.07 -17.27 -4.57
N VAL A 61 10.80 -16.84 -4.37
CA VAL A 61 10.46 -15.54 -3.79
C VAL A 61 10.91 -15.43 -2.35
N LEU A 62 10.66 -16.46 -1.51
CA LEU A 62 11.10 -16.48 -0.12
C LEU A 62 12.62 -16.61 0.00
N GLY A 63 13.27 -17.40 -0.86
CA GLY A 63 14.72 -17.52 -0.94
C GLY A 63 15.39 -16.20 -1.32
N ALA A 64 14.83 -15.44 -2.29
CA ALA A 64 15.29 -14.12 -2.64
C ALA A 64 15.13 -13.14 -1.45
N TYR A 65 13.97 -13.16 -0.76
CA TYR A 65 13.77 -12.38 0.45
C TYR A 65 14.80 -12.71 1.53
N GLY A 66 15.04 -13.97 1.82
CA GLY A 66 16.04 -14.41 2.80
C GLY A 66 17.45 -13.91 2.47
N GLN A 67 17.88 -14.07 1.20
CA GLN A 67 19.18 -13.58 0.75
C GLN A 67 19.31 -12.04 0.85
N LEU A 68 18.23 -11.29 0.66
CA LEU A 68 18.23 -9.84 0.87
C LEU A 68 18.45 -9.49 2.35
N ILE A 69 17.76 -10.15 3.27
CA ILE A 69 17.87 -9.90 4.72
C ILE A 69 19.23 -10.36 5.28
N GLU A 70 19.79 -11.44 4.78
CA GLU A 70 21.13 -11.90 5.18
C GLU A 70 22.26 -11.07 4.56
N GLY A 71 22.00 -10.39 3.44
CA GLY A 71 22.96 -9.65 2.64
C GLY A 71 22.75 -8.13 2.67
N PRO A 72 22.29 -7.53 1.53
CA PRO A 72 22.28 -6.07 1.38
C PRO A 72 21.31 -5.33 2.31
N LEU A 73 20.30 -6.01 2.87
CA LEU A 73 19.34 -5.45 3.81
C LEU A 73 19.54 -5.98 5.24
N HIS A 74 20.77 -6.37 5.57
CA HIS A 74 21.10 -6.90 6.89
C HIS A 74 20.70 -5.92 8.01
N GLY A 75 19.98 -6.44 9.02
CA GLY A 75 19.47 -5.65 10.13
C GLY A 75 18.11 -4.98 9.88
N ALA A 76 17.56 -5.05 8.66
CA ALA A 76 16.22 -4.60 8.39
C ALA A 76 15.18 -5.63 8.89
N GLN A 77 14.10 -5.12 9.50
CA GLN A 77 12.99 -5.91 10.02
C GLN A 77 11.75 -5.68 9.16
N ALA A 78 11.01 -6.74 8.87
CA ALA A 78 9.76 -6.63 8.12
C ALA A 78 8.70 -5.91 8.96
N VAL A 79 8.06 -4.93 8.35
CA VAL A 79 6.94 -4.15 8.88
C VAL A 79 5.63 -4.70 8.35
N PHE A 80 5.58 -4.86 7.04
CA PHE A 80 4.41 -5.31 6.31
C PHE A 80 4.84 -6.12 5.08
N LYS A 81 4.13 -7.20 4.79
CA LYS A 81 4.27 -7.99 3.56
C LYS A 81 2.92 -8.15 2.89
N ARG A 82 2.86 -7.98 1.57
CA ARG A 82 1.68 -8.33 0.76
C ARG A 82 2.06 -9.33 -0.31
N TYR A 83 1.40 -10.50 -0.26
CA TYR A 83 1.52 -11.54 -1.25
C TYR A 83 0.40 -11.42 -2.27
N PHE A 84 0.77 -11.28 -3.53
CA PHE A 84 -0.14 -11.28 -4.68
C PHE A 84 -0.15 -12.69 -5.26
N LEU A 85 -1.27 -13.38 -5.15
CA LEU A 85 -1.40 -14.79 -5.56
C LEU A 85 -2.28 -14.93 -6.81
N SER A 86 -1.96 -15.90 -7.65
CA SER A 86 -2.79 -16.24 -8.82
C SER A 86 -4.05 -17.02 -8.42
N ASP A 87 -4.02 -17.80 -7.33
CA ASP A 87 -5.12 -18.63 -6.84
C ASP A 87 -4.99 -18.82 -5.32
N ALA A 88 -5.56 -17.90 -4.54
CA ALA A 88 -5.43 -17.92 -3.09
C ALA A 88 -6.03 -19.18 -2.44
N ALA A 89 -7.09 -19.77 -3.03
CA ALA A 89 -7.74 -20.96 -2.49
C ALA A 89 -6.80 -22.18 -2.42
N ASN A 90 -5.86 -22.28 -3.38
CA ASN A 90 -4.87 -23.37 -3.43
C ASN A 90 -3.49 -22.97 -2.91
N GLN A 91 -3.21 -21.69 -2.71
CA GLN A 91 -1.85 -21.15 -2.53
C GLN A 91 -1.62 -20.52 -1.16
N ALA A 92 -2.66 -19.97 -0.53
CA ALA A 92 -2.49 -19.15 0.67
C ALA A 92 -1.94 -19.94 1.86
N ASP A 93 -2.37 -21.18 2.05
CA ASP A 93 -1.90 -22.03 3.16
C ASP A 93 -0.39 -22.32 3.06
N GLU A 94 0.14 -22.51 1.85
CA GLU A 94 1.58 -22.68 1.65
C GLU A 94 2.37 -21.41 2.06
N VAL A 95 1.87 -20.21 1.74
CA VAL A 95 2.50 -18.95 2.19
C VAL A 95 2.48 -18.85 3.71
N ILE A 96 1.32 -19.14 4.34
CA ILE A 96 1.16 -19.05 5.80
C ILE A 96 2.17 -19.97 6.53
N VAL A 97 2.37 -21.18 5.99
CA VAL A 97 3.28 -22.16 6.57
C VAL A 97 4.75 -21.83 6.28
N ALA A 98 5.06 -21.38 5.05
CA ALA A 98 6.44 -21.18 4.61
C ALA A 98 7.03 -19.83 5.09
N ASP A 99 6.23 -18.77 5.18
CA ASP A 99 6.71 -17.48 5.67
C ASP A 99 6.45 -17.31 7.16
N VAL A 100 7.42 -17.67 7.96
CA VAL A 100 7.41 -17.53 9.43
C VAL A 100 7.89 -16.16 9.91
N THR A 101 8.16 -15.21 9.02
CA THR A 101 8.58 -13.85 9.38
C THR A 101 7.52 -13.18 10.24
N ASP A 102 7.93 -12.60 11.36
CA ASP A 102 7.04 -11.83 12.23
C ASP A 102 6.84 -10.43 11.63
N CYS A 103 5.66 -10.20 11.08
CA CYS A 103 5.22 -8.90 10.51
C CYS A 103 3.71 -8.93 10.24
N ALA A 104 3.11 -7.77 9.96
CA ALA A 104 1.77 -7.74 9.40
C ALA A 104 1.78 -8.34 7.98
N LYS A 105 0.86 -9.27 7.69
CA LYS A 105 0.80 -9.95 6.38
C LYS A 105 -0.56 -9.78 5.71
N SER A 106 -0.52 -9.39 4.46
CA SER A 106 -1.66 -9.39 3.55
C SER A 106 -1.47 -10.49 2.52
N ILE A 107 -2.42 -11.41 2.41
CA ILE A 107 -2.43 -12.48 1.42
C ILE A 107 -3.68 -12.31 0.58
N ILE A 108 -3.52 -12.07 -0.70
CA ILE A 108 -4.63 -11.72 -1.57
C ILE A 108 -4.53 -12.36 -2.95
N GLN A 109 -5.64 -12.88 -3.47
CA GLN A 109 -5.73 -13.24 -4.87
C GLN A 109 -5.90 -11.99 -5.72
N GLN A 110 -4.79 -11.55 -6.24
CA GLN A 110 -4.64 -10.56 -7.31
C GLN A 110 -3.52 -11.06 -8.21
N PRO A 111 -3.83 -11.90 -9.22
CA PRO A 111 -2.83 -12.57 -10.03
C PRO A 111 -1.81 -11.61 -10.64
N PRO A 112 -0.49 -11.79 -10.42
CA PRO A 112 0.52 -11.11 -11.22
C PRO A 112 0.31 -11.40 -12.69
N LEU A 113 0.40 -10.37 -13.54
CA LEU A 113 0.11 -10.51 -14.98
C LEU A 113 1.35 -10.83 -15.82
N ASP A 114 2.53 -10.93 -15.22
CA ASP A 114 3.79 -11.35 -15.84
C ASP A 114 3.86 -12.87 -16.15
N GLY A 115 2.77 -13.59 -15.90
CA GLY A 115 2.64 -15.02 -16.10
C GLY A 115 3.11 -15.86 -14.91
N THR A 116 3.53 -15.23 -13.83
CA THR A 116 3.90 -15.92 -12.58
C THR A 116 2.70 -16.11 -11.66
N LYS A 117 2.86 -16.93 -10.63
CA LYS A 117 1.79 -17.29 -9.70
C LYS A 117 1.83 -16.51 -8.40
N ILE A 118 2.95 -15.79 -8.15
CA ILE A 118 3.20 -15.07 -6.92
C ILE A 118 4.13 -13.89 -7.15
N ALA A 119 3.83 -12.78 -6.47
CA ALA A 119 4.74 -11.67 -6.23
C ALA A 119 4.64 -11.24 -4.76
N LEU A 120 5.68 -10.59 -4.24
CA LEU A 120 5.75 -10.12 -2.87
C LEU A 120 6.16 -8.65 -2.83
N TRP A 121 5.34 -7.81 -2.18
CA TRP A 121 5.78 -6.51 -1.68
C TRP A 121 6.13 -6.63 -0.19
N ALA A 122 7.36 -6.23 0.17
CA ALA A 122 7.83 -6.16 1.54
C ALA A 122 8.26 -4.73 1.89
N TYR A 123 7.72 -4.20 2.99
CA TYR A 123 8.15 -2.96 3.60
C TYR A 123 8.98 -3.28 4.84
N LEU A 124 10.19 -2.71 4.91
CA LEU A 124 11.16 -3.04 5.96
C LEU A 124 11.74 -1.76 6.56
N MET A 125 12.13 -1.83 7.83
CA MET A 125 12.81 -0.74 8.55
C MET A 125 14.00 -1.27 9.35
N THR A 126 15.02 -0.43 9.51
CA THR A 126 16.13 -0.69 10.46
C THR A 126 15.93 0.08 11.76
N ASN A 127 16.63 -0.33 12.81
CA ASN A 127 16.66 0.39 14.09
C ASN A 127 15.29 0.60 14.73
N VAL A 128 14.40 -0.34 14.56
CA VAL A 128 13.04 -0.35 15.11
C VAL A 128 12.84 -1.51 16.08
N GLN A 129 11.86 -1.39 16.96
CA GLN A 129 11.37 -2.49 17.78
C GLN A 129 10.04 -2.95 17.23
N THR A 130 9.89 -4.24 17.04
CA THR A 130 8.69 -4.86 16.45
C THR A 130 8.04 -5.84 17.38
N GLY A 131 6.75 -6.08 17.20
CA GLY A 131 6.00 -7.11 17.96
C GLY A 131 4.48 -6.96 17.80
N ILE A 132 3.77 -7.82 18.50
CA ILE A 132 2.29 -7.73 18.55
C ILE A 132 1.89 -6.81 19.70
N SER A 133 1.05 -5.82 19.40
CA SER A 133 0.50 -4.91 20.40
C SER A 133 -0.55 -5.60 21.28
N LYS A 134 -0.97 -4.93 22.36
CA LYS A 134 -2.01 -5.47 23.25
C LYS A 134 -3.37 -5.66 22.59
N SER A 135 -3.62 -4.96 21.49
CA SER A 135 -4.86 -5.10 20.69
C SER A 135 -4.77 -6.15 19.59
N GLY A 136 -3.60 -6.80 19.41
CA GLY A 136 -3.36 -7.77 18.35
C GLY A 136 -2.88 -7.18 17.04
N LEU A 137 -2.70 -5.85 16.93
CA LEU A 137 -2.09 -5.21 15.76
C LEU A 137 -0.58 -5.45 15.77
N TYR A 138 0.03 -5.57 14.60
CA TYR A 138 1.49 -5.58 14.51
C TYR A 138 2.04 -4.17 14.72
N GLU A 139 2.95 -4.05 15.65
CA GLU A 139 3.47 -2.77 16.09
C GLU A 139 4.95 -2.62 15.75
N VAL A 140 5.30 -1.47 15.20
CA VAL A 140 6.69 -1.05 14.97
C VAL A 140 6.92 0.25 15.73
N ARG A 141 7.93 0.26 16.61
CA ARG A 141 8.24 1.40 17.48
C ARG A 141 9.59 2.01 17.13
N HIS A 142 9.60 3.30 17.03
CA HIS A 142 10.83 4.11 17.02
C HIS A 142 10.50 5.55 17.48
N GLY A 143 11.46 6.20 18.12
CA GLY A 143 11.26 7.58 18.58
C GLY A 143 10.00 7.74 19.43
N ALA A 144 9.15 8.66 19.04
CA ALA A 144 7.87 8.95 19.69
C ALA A 144 6.67 8.20 19.07
N PHE A 145 6.91 7.38 18.06
CA PHE A 145 5.85 6.78 17.25
C PHE A 145 5.71 5.27 17.46
N ARG A 146 4.47 4.81 17.34
CA ARG A 146 4.13 3.40 17.19
C ARG A 146 3.30 3.26 15.90
N HIS A 147 3.85 2.56 14.94
CA HIS A 147 3.18 2.24 13.68
C HIS A 147 2.40 0.95 13.86
N LEU A 148 1.09 1.02 13.72
CA LEU A 148 0.15 -0.06 13.96
C LEU A 148 -0.38 -0.59 12.63
N TRP A 149 -0.04 -1.82 12.30
CA TRP A 149 -0.39 -2.46 11.04
C TRP A 149 -1.31 -3.65 11.25
N ASN A 150 -2.23 -3.85 10.32
CA ASN A 150 -3.03 -5.06 10.23
C ASN A 150 -3.12 -5.49 8.77
N GLY A 151 -2.99 -6.77 8.50
CA GLY A 151 -3.15 -7.35 7.17
C GLY A 151 -4.12 -8.50 7.16
N SER A 152 -4.84 -8.69 6.05
CA SER A 152 -5.78 -9.80 5.84
C SER A 152 -6.94 -9.90 6.84
N ALA A 153 -7.34 -8.78 7.48
CA ALA A 153 -8.52 -8.80 8.35
C ALA A 153 -9.77 -9.16 7.53
N HIS A 154 -10.52 -10.14 7.99
CA HIS A 154 -11.71 -10.65 7.29
C HIS A 154 -12.70 -11.33 8.26
N ASN A 155 -13.93 -11.52 7.79
CA ASN A 155 -14.94 -12.34 8.44
C ASN A 155 -15.92 -12.91 7.38
N MET A 156 -16.82 -13.79 7.81
CA MET A 156 -17.78 -14.47 6.94
C MET A 156 -19.23 -14.10 7.25
N ALA A 157 -19.49 -12.84 7.60
CA ALA A 157 -20.88 -12.37 7.78
C ALA A 157 -21.66 -12.40 6.46
N ALA A 158 -22.98 -12.22 6.54
CA ALA A 158 -23.93 -12.55 5.48
C ALA A 158 -23.72 -11.85 4.11
N ASN A 159 -23.10 -10.67 4.09
CA ASN A 159 -22.82 -9.91 2.86
C ASN A 159 -21.69 -8.90 3.05
N SER A 160 -21.23 -8.27 1.98
CA SER A 160 -20.11 -7.32 1.99
C SER A 160 -20.33 -6.11 2.90
N GLU A 161 -21.58 -5.65 3.05
CA GLU A 161 -21.91 -4.53 3.95
C GLU A 161 -21.71 -4.93 5.42
N TYR A 162 -22.24 -6.08 5.84
CA TYR A 162 -22.06 -6.57 7.21
C TYR A 162 -20.60 -6.94 7.49
N GLN A 163 -19.91 -7.57 6.55
CA GLN A 163 -18.50 -7.90 6.69
C GLN A 163 -17.68 -6.62 6.92
N THR A 164 -17.85 -5.60 6.09
CA THR A 164 -17.14 -4.32 6.22
C THR A 164 -17.46 -3.60 7.52
N ARG A 165 -18.72 -3.64 7.96
CA ARG A 165 -19.13 -3.05 9.24
C ARG A 165 -18.41 -3.73 10.42
N LEU A 166 -18.34 -5.05 10.43
CA LEU A 166 -17.63 -5.81 11.47
C LEU A 166 -16.13 -5.54 11.45
N LEU A 167 -15.52 -5.47 10.27
CA LEU A 167 -14.10 -5.09 10.12
C LEU A 167 -13.80 -3.73 10.75
N PHE A 168 -14.62 -2.72 10.47
CA PHE A 168 -14.43 -1.40 11.07
C PHE A 168 -14.69 -1.39 12.58
N ASN A 169 -15.70 -2.13 13.06
CA ASN A 169 -15.97 -2.23 14.49
C ASN A 169 -14.77 -2.85 15.23
N GLU A 170 -14.23 -3.94 14.72
CA GLU A 170 -13.07 -4.62 15.28
C GLU A 170 -11.85 -3.71 15.28
N TYR A 171 -11.54 -3.11 14.13
CA TYR A 171 -10.40 -2.21 14.00
C TYR A 171 -10.51 -0.98 14.91
N ASN A 172 -11.70 -0.38 15.01
CA ASN A 172 -11.94 0.74 15.92
C ASN A 172 -11.71 0.36 17.38
N MET A 173 -12.16 -0.84 17.80
CA MET A 173 -11.90 -1.36 19.14
C MET A 173 -10.40 -1.58 19.39
N GLN A 174 -9.68 -2.11 18.40
CA GLN A 174 -8.22 -2.26 18.47
C GLN A 174 -7.53 -0.91 18.64
N LEU A 175 -7.91 0.11 17.85
CA LEU A 175 -7.36 1.47 17.97
C LEU A 175 -7.64 2.10 19.34
N ILE A 176 -8.86 1.96 19.86
CA ILE A 176 -9.21 2.47 21.20
C ILE A 176 -8.34 1.83 22.29
N GLN A 177 -8.07 0.52 22.21
CA GLN A 177 -7.18 -0.17 23.14
C GLN A 177 -5.74 0.36 23.07
N GLU A 178 -5.31 0.85 21.90
CA GLU A 178 -3.99 1.48 21.73
C GLU A 178 -3.95 2.96 22.12
N GLY A 179 -5.07 3.53 22.54
CA GLY A 179 -5.20 4.95 22.84
C GLY A 179 -5.30 5.83 21.60
N CYS A 180 -5.77 5.23 20.51
CA CYS A 180 -5.92 5.86 19.19
C CYS A 180 -7.40 5.96 18.80
N THR A 181 -7.68 6.78 17.79
CA THR A 181 -8.98 6.87 17.13
C THR A 181 -8.84 6.68 15.62
N LEU A 182 -9.92 6.29 14.99
CA LEU A 182 -9.92 6.17 13.52
C LEU A 182 -9.68 7.54 12.86
N GLU A 183 -10.27 8.61 13.41
CA GLU A 183 -10.15 9.98 12.87
C GLU A 183 -8.74 10.54 13.03
N ALA A 184 -8.10 10.40 14.20
CA ALA A 184 -6.84 11.07 14.47
C ALA A 184 -5.60 10.26 14.04
N ASN A 185 -5.70 8.94 13.94
CA ASN A 185 -4.54 8.08 13.84
C ASN A 185 -4.50 7.18 12.60
N CYS A 186 -5.66 6.85 11.99
CA CYS A 186 -5.68 5.98 10.82
C CYS A 186 -5.22 6.74 9.58
N ILE A 187 -4.13 6.28 8.97
CA ILE A 187 -3.49 6.92 7.83
C ILE A 187 -3.97 6.30 6.52
N ARG A 188 -4.15 4.98 6.50
CA ARG A 188 -4.40 4.25 5.26
C ARG A 188 -5.27 3.01 5.50
N THR A 189 -6.20 2.75 4.57
CA THR A 189 -6.95 1.49 4.49
C THR A 189 -6.93 0.93 3.07
N TRP A 190 -6.96 -0.40 2.95
CA TRP A 190 -7.14 -1.11 1.70
C TRP A 190 -8.31 -2.08 1.85
N PHE A 191 -9.19 -2.09 0.87
CA PHE A 191 -10.30 -3.04 0.77
C PHE A 191 -10.15 -3.88 -0.49
N PHE A 192 -10.05 -5.18 -0.30
CA PHE A 192 -10.08 -6.17 -1.37
C PHE A 192 -11.47 -6.78 -1.39
N VAL A 193 -12.19 -6.55 -2.49
CA VAL A 193 -13.59 -6.90 -2.62
C VAL A 193 -13.73 -8.05 -3.61
N ASN A 194 -14.20 -9.20 -3.11
CA ASN A 194 -14.50 -10.35 -3.95
C ASN A 194 -15.71 -10.00 -4.83
N ASP A 195 -15.57 -10.20 -6.15
CA ASP A 195 -16.55 -9.75 -7.14
C ASP A 195 -16.96 -8.27 -6.91
N VAL A 196 -16.04 -7.39 -7.21
CA VAL A 196 -16.18 -5.95 -6.96
C VAL A 196 -17.42 -5.34 -7.63
N ASP A 197 -17.83 -5.86 -8.78
CA ASP A 197 -19.00 -5.37 -9.51
C ASP A 197 -20.31 -5.64 -8.74
N LEU A 198 -20.38 -6.69 -7.93
CA LEU A 198 -21.52 -7.03 -7.08
C LEU A 198 -21.40 -6.47 -5.66
N ASN A 199 -20.21 -6.55 -5.05
CA ASN A 199 -20.04 -6.38 -3.61
C ASN A 199 -19.53 -4.99 -3.19
N TYR A 200 -19.00 -4.18 -4.11
CA TYR A 200 -18.43 -2.85 -3.80
C TYR A 200 -19.46 -1.90 -3.16
N GLY A 201 -20.71 -1.91 -3.65
CA GLY A 201 -21.77 -1.06 -3.09
C GLY A 201 -22.05 -1.32 -1.60
N GLY A 202 -21.99 -2.58 -1.17
CA GLY A 202 -22.14 -2.95 0.26
C GLY A 202 -21.00 -2.41 1.11
N MET A 203 -19.77 -2.59 0.66
CA MET A 203 -18.57 -2.06 1.33
C MET A 203 -18.65 -0.53 1.47
N VAL A 204 -19.03 0.19 0.42
CA VAL A 204 -19.14 1.66 0.43
C VAL A 204 -20.21 2.12 1.42
N ARG A 205 -21.40 1.50 1.44
CA ARG A 205 -22.46 1.87 2.41
C ARG A 205 -21.99 1.71 3.84
N ALA A 206 -21.37 0.57 4.17
CA ALA A 206 -20.84 0.32 5.51
C ALA A 206 -19.78 1.35 5.91
N ARG A 207 -18.82 1.63 5.02
CA ARG A 207 -17.78 2.62 5.26
C ARG A 207 -18.36 4.01 5.48
N ASN A 208 -19.25 4.48 4.62
CA ASN A 208 -19.86 5.80 4.73
C ASN A 208 -20.60 5.97 6.05
N GLN A 209 -21.41 4.97 6.46
CA GLN A 209 -22.13 4.99 7.74
C GLN A 209 -21.19 4.97 8.93
N PHE A 210 -20.17 4.11 8.90
CA PHE A 210 -19.22 4.00 9.98
C PHE A 210 -18.40 5.28 10.15
N PHE A 211 -17.88 5.82 9.07
CA PHE A 211 -17.09 7.06 9.07
C PHE A 211 -17.88 8.22 9.66
N PHE A 212 -19.16 8.35 9.27
CA PHE A 212 -20.03 9.38 9.84
C PHE A 212 -20.11 9.29 11.37
N THR A 213 -20.22 8.08 11.93
CA THR A 213 -20.27 7.88 13.40
C THR A 213 -18.95 8.19 14.10
N GLN A 214 -17.83 8.16 13.36
CA GLN A 214 -16.48 8.44 13.87
C GLN A 214 -16.04 9.89 13.60
N GLY A 215 -16.94 10.77 13.15
CA GLY A 215 -16.59 12.17 12.87
C GLY A 215 -15.86 12.40 11.56
N LEU A 216 -15.72 11.36 10.72
CA LEU A 216 -15.14 11.43 9.39
C LEU A 216 -16.22 11.85 8.38
N THR A 217 -16.21 13.12 7.99
CA THR A 217 -17.23 13.76 7.16
C THR A 217 -16.62 14.70 6.13
N VAL A 218 -17.44 15.22 5.22
CA VAL A 218 -17.02 16.25 4.25
C VAL A 218 -16.52 17.55 4.88
N ASN A 219 -16.89 17.81 6.15
CA ASN A 219 -16.50 19.00 6.89
C ASN A 219 -15.23 18.78 7.76
N THR A 220 -14.78 17.56 7.86
CA THR A 220 -13.55 17.18 8.55
C THR A 220 -12.55 16.64 7.51
N HIS A 221 -12.40 15.35 7.44
CA HIS A 221 -11.63 14.63 6.43
C HIS A 221 -12.11 13.18 6.35
N PHE A 222 -11.63 12.46 5.35
CA PHE A 222 -11.70 11.00 5.29
C PHE A 222 -10.30 10.40 5.44
N ILE A 223 -10.15 9.11 5.17
CA ILE A 223 -8.90 8.37 5.23
C ILE A 223 -8.49 8.01 3.81
N ALA A 224 -7.19 8.07 3.46
CA ALA A 224 -6.70 7.58 2.19
C ALA A 224 -7.02 6.08 2.06
N SER A 225 -7.61 5.67 0.95
CA SER A 225 -8.13 4.31 0.79
C SER A 225 -8.12 3.84 -0.66
N THR A 226 -7.86 2.55 -0.85
CA THR A 226 -8.09 1.85 -2.11
C THR A 226 -9.19 0.79 -1.90
N GLY A 227 -10.19 0.76 -2.77
CA GLY A 227 -11.20 -0.29 -2.80
C GLY A 227 -11.20 -0.95 -4.17
N ILE A 228 -10.70 -2.16 -4.26
CA ILE A 228 -10.33 -2.83 -5.53
C ILE A 228 -10.77 -4.29 -5.51
N GLY A 229 -10.88 -4.90 -6.67
CA GLY A 229 -11.10 -6.34 -6.81
C GLY A 229 -9.97 -7.15 -6.19
N GLY A 230 -10.33 -8.13 -5.40
CA GLY A 230 -9.39 -9.07 -4.78
C GLY A 230 -10.15 -10.13 -4.00
N ARG A 231 -9.58 -11.31 -3.87
CA ARG A 231 -10.23 -12.45 -3.25
C ARG A 231 -9.36 -13.04 -2.15
N GLN A 232 -9.98 -13.34 -1.04
CA GLN A 232 -9.38 -14.12 0.03
C GLN A 232 -9.44 -15.63 -0.32
N GLN A 233 -8.70 -16.46 0.40
CA GLN A 233 -8.71 -17.92 0.27
C GLN A 233 -10.13 -18.52 0.36
N ASP A 234 -10.93 -18.09 1.33
CA ASP A 234 -12.32 -18.51 1.46
C ASP A 234 -13.22 -17.64 0.57
N PRO A 235 -13.99 -18.24 -0.36
CA PRO A 235 -14.89 -17.49 -1.26
C PRO A 235 -16.05 -16.77 -0.55
N ASN A 236 -16.37 -17.12 0.70
CA ASN A 236 -17.40 -16.45 1.49
C ASN A 236 -16.89 -15.13 2.10
N VAL A 237 -15.60 -14.88 2.07
CA VAL A 237 -15.01 -13.58 2.42
C VAL A 237 -15.23 -12.65 1.23
N LEU A 238 -16.17 -11.72 1.37
CA LEU A 238 -16.54 -10.75 0.33
C LEU A 238 -15.79 -9.43 0.48
N SER A 239 -15.24 -9.14 1.66
CA SER A 239 -14.46 -7.95 1.95
C SER A 239 -13.31 -8.31 2.89
N GLN A 240 -12.08 -8.08 2.46
CA GLN A 240 -10.86 -8.15 3.28
C GLN A 240 -10.30 -6.75 3.45
N MET A 241 -9.75 -6.44 4.62
CA MET A 241 -9.20 -5.12 4.93
C MET A 241 -7.78 -5.21 5.45
N ASP A 242 -6.89 -4.39 4.87
CA ASP A 242 -5.61 -4.03 5.50
C ASP A 242 -5.72 -2.60 6.02
N ASN A 243 -4.99 -2.28 7.07
CA ASN A 243 -5.00 -0.92 7.62
C ASN A 243 -3.69 -0.55 8.31
N TYR A 244 -3.47 0.75 8.39
CA TYR A 244 -2.29 1.35 8.98
C TYR A 244 -2.66 2.60 9.78
N ALA A 245 -2.20 2.68 11.02
CA ALA A 245 -2.36 3.83 11.90
C ALA A 245 -1.03 4.18 12.58
N ILE A 246 -0.92 5.43 13.07
CA ILE A 246 0.24 5.91 13.80
C ILE A 246 -0.21 6.46 15.16
N ALA A 247 0.19 5.78 16.24
CA ALA A 247 0.06 6.32 17.57
C ALA A 247 1.22 7.30 17.86
N GLY A 248 0.90 8.43 18.46
CA GLY A 248 1.86 9.51 18.72
C GLY A 248 1.94 10.57 17.63
N VAL A 249 1.32 10.34 16.45
CA VAL A 249 1.21 11.36 15.41
C VAL A 249 0.31 12.51 15.88
N LYS A 250 0.67 13.73 15.51
CA LYS A 250 -0.09 14.94 15.80
C LYS A 250 -0.84 15.42 14.57
N LYS A 251 -1.95 16.12 14.79
CA LYS A 251 -2.81 16.61 13.71
C LYS A 251 -2.06 17.48 12.69
N GLU A 252 -1.13 18.30 13.15
CA GLU A 252 -0.32 19.20 12.31
C GLU A 252 0.66 18.45 11.38
N GLN A 253 0.92 17.17 11.64
CA GLN A 253 1.76 16.33 10.80
C GLN A 253 0.99 15.76 9.59
N ILE A 254 -0.34 15.65 9.69
CA ILE A 254 -1.18 14.97 8.71
C ILE A 254 -1.83 16.00 7.80
N HIS A 255 -1.71 15.80 6.48
CA HIS A 255 -2.37 16.61 5.46
C HIS A 255 -3.04 15.70 4.42
N TYR A 256 -4.14 16.16 3.87
CA TYR A 256 -4.93 15.42 2.89
C TYR A 256 -4.77 16.01 1.50
N LEU A 257 -4.65 15.16 0.48
CA LEU A 257 -4.36 15.55 -0.89
C LEU A 257 -5.62 15.45 -1.75
N TYR A 258 -5.81 16.39 -2.64
CA TYR A 258 -7.03 16.54 -3.43
C TYR A 258 -6.79 16.70 -4.93
N ALA A 259 -5.73 17.39 -5.36
CA ALA A 259 -5.41 17.74 -6.74
C ALA A 259 -6.64 18.30 -7.52
N PRO A 260 -7.28 19.39 -7.07
CA PRO A 260 -8.59 19.83 -7.56
C PRO A 260 -8.61 20.26 -9.04
N THR A 261 -7.46 20.50 -9.64
CA THR A 261 -7.33 20.75 -11.08
C THR A 261 -7.46 19.47 -11.92
N HIS A 262 -7.24 18.30 -11.32
CA HIS A 262 -7.21 16.99 -11.98
C HIS A 262 -8.32 16.05 -11.51
N LEU A 263 -8.70 16.13 -10.23
CA LEU A 263 -9.58 15.20 -9.56
C LEU A 263 -10.73 15.96 -8.85
N ASN A 264 -11.91 15.37 -8.82
CA ASN A 264 -13.01 15.83 -7.98
C ASN A 264 -12.92 15.24 -6.55
N ARG A 265 -13.69 15.83 -5.63
CA ARG A 265 -13.86 15.23 -4.29
C ARG A 265 -14.58 13.89 -4.41
N THR A 266 -14.17 12.93 -3.61
CA THR A 266 -14.77 11.57 -3.63
C THR A 266 -16.20 11.59 -3.14
N SER A 267 -16.54 12.50 -2.22
CA SER A 267 -17.89 12.75 -1.75
C SER A 267 -18.89 13.14 -2.85
N ASP A 268 -18.42 13.76 -3.95
CA ASP A 268 -19.28 14.19 -5.05
C ASP A 268 -19.97 13.02 -5.77
N TYR A 269 -19.42 11.82 -5.65
CA TYR A 269 -20.00 10.60 -6.22
C TYR A 269 -20.29 9.52 -5.16
N GLY A 270 -20.48 9.96 -3.90
CA GLY A 270 -21.06 9.14 -2.84
C GLY A 270 -20.10 8.17 -2.16
N VAL A 271 -18.78 8.38 -2.22
CA VAL A 271 -17.80 7.58 -1.51
C VAL A 271 -16.98 8.42 -0.53
N SER A 272 -16.51 7.81 0.55
CA SER A 272 -15.80 8.46 1.65
C SER A 272 -14.37 7.98 1.72
N PHE A 273 -13.46 8.66 0.99
CA PHE A 273 -12.01 8.48 1.14
C PHE A 273 -11.28 9.75 0.67
N GLU A 274 -10.03 9.94 1.10
CA GLU A 274 -9.16 10.98 0.55
C GLU A 274 -8.33 10.45 -0.61
N ARG A 275 -7.98 11.33 -1.56
CA ARG A 275 -7.13 10.98 -2.71
C ARG A 275 -5.71 10.62 -2.31
N GLY A 276 -5.26 11.13 -1.18
CA GLY A 276 -4.01 10.78 -0.55
C GLY A 276 -3.88 11.39 0.82
N THR A 277 -2.96 10.85 1.60
CA THR A 277 -2.57 11.37 2.91
C THR A 277 -1.06 11.58 2.93
N LEU A 278 -0.64 12.73 3.44
CA LEU A 278 0.74 13.11 3.69
C LEU A 278 0.99 13.14 5.19
N VAL A 279 2.08 12.55 5.66
CA VAL A 279 2.55 12.65 7.04
C VAL A 279 3.96 13.25 7.06
N ASN A 280 4.10 14.40 7.71
CA ASN A 280 5.38 15.09 7.87
C ASN A 280 6.10 14.67 9.16
N TYR A 281 7.39 14.42 9.03
CA TYR A 281 8.35 14.28 10.13
C TYR A 281 9.46 15.33 9.94
N ALA A 282 10.35 15.49 10.91
CA ALA A 282 11.41 16.47 10.83
C ALA A 282 12.37 16.23 9.65
N ASP A 283 12.64 14.97 9.36
CA ASP A 283 13.66 14.49 8.41
C ASP A 283 13.07 13.94 7.12
N ARG A 284 11.80 13.54 7.12
CA ARG A 284 11.14 12.92 5.96
C ARG A 284 9.66 13.21 5.90
N ARG A 285 9.09 12.88 4.75
CA ARG A 285 7.67 12.96 4.44
C ARG A 285 7.21 11.64 3.84
N HIS A 286 6.14 11.08 4.40
CA HIS A 286 5.44 9.94 3.81
C HIS A 286 4.21 10.42 3.07
N VAL A 287 4.00 9.90 1.87
CA VAL A 287 2.82 10.19 1.05
C VAL A 287 2.17 8.89 0.62
N PHE A 288 0.89 8.74 0.94
CA PHE A 288 0.08 7.57 0.62
C PHE A 288 -0.97 7.99 -0.41
N ILE A 289 -0.78 7.62 -1.67
CA ILE A 289 -1.74 7.90 -2.74
C ILE A 289 -2.74 6.75 -2.82
N SER A 290 -4.02 7.10 -2.72
CA SER A 290 -5.14 6.16 -2.87
C SER A 290 -5.25 5.66 -4.29
N GLY A 291 -6.00 4.56 -4.49
CA GLY A 291 -6.34 4.10 -5.81
C GLY A 291 -6.85 5.25 -6.69
N THR A 292 -6.14 5.48 -7.79
CA THR A 292 -6.36 6.61 -8.69
C THR A 292 -6.51 6.10 -10.12
N ALA A 293 -7.61 6.47 -10.77
CA ALA A 293 -7.95 6.07 -12.13
C ALA A 293 -7.90 7.26 -13.11
N SER A 294 -8.21 6.99 -14.39
CA SER A 294 -8.28 7.99 -15.47
C SER A 294 -9.58 8.78 -15.43
N ILE A 295 -9.67 9.78 -14.57
CA ILE A 295 -10.80 10.71 -14.47
C ILE A 295 -10.34 12.17 -14.57
N ASN A 296 -11.30 13.08 -14.76
CA ASN A 296 -11.08 14.52 -14.66
C ASN A 296 -11.64 15.09 -13.34
N ASN A 297 -11.52 16.41 -13.17
CA ASN A 297 -12.00 17.11 -11.98
C ASN A 297 -13.54 17.27 -11.88
N LYS A 298 -14.28 16.64 -12.79
CA LYS A 298 -15.74 16.45 -12.69
C LYS A 298 -16.12 15.01 -12.38
N GLY A 299 -15.12 14.10 -12.20
CA GLY A 299 -15.34 12.69 -11.99
C GLY A 299 -15.70 11.89 -13.25
N GLU A 300 -15.59 12.51 -14.43
CA GLU A 300 -15.86 11.86 -15.70
C GLU A 300 -14.68 10.99 -16.13
N VAL A 301 -14.98 9.79 -16.66
CA VAL A 301 -13.96 8.88 -17.22
C VAL A 301 -13.31 9.54 -18.44
N MET A 302 -11.99 9.67 -18.38
CA MET A 302 -11.21 10.16 -19.53
C MET A 302 -10.80 8.98 -20.42
N TYR A 303 -10.90 9.19 -21.73
CA TYR A 303 -10.48 8.21 -22.75
C TYR A 303 -11.14 6.81 -22.59
N PRO A 304 -12.49 6.72 -22.64
CA PRO A 304 -13.20 5.45 -22.52
C PRO A 304 -12.69 4.42 -23.54
N LYS A 305 -12.45 3.18 -23.09
CA LYS A 305 -11.99 2.03 -23.90
C LYS A 305 -10.57 2.16 -24.49
N ASP A 306 -9.77 3.11 -24.02
CA ASP A 306 -8.39 3.33 -24.49
C ASP A 306 -7.43 3.16 -23.31
N ILE A 307 -6.87 1.96 -23.17
CA ILE A 307 -5.99 1.63 -22.05
C ILE A 307 -4.71 2.46 -22.03
N VAL A 308 -4.12 2.76 -23.18
CA VAL A 308 -2.89 3.55 -23.27
C VAL A 308 -3.12 4.97 -22.78
N ARG A 309 -4.17 5.64 -23.27
CA ARG A 309 -4.51 7.00 -22.86
C ARG A 309 -5.01 7.05 -21.42
N GLN A 310 -5.72 6.02 -20.96
CA GLN A 310 -6.10 5.92 -19.54
C GLN A 310 -4.88 5.77 -18.64
N THR A 311 -3.87 4.99 -19.03
CA THR A 311 -2.62 4.86 -18.29
C THR A 311 -1.91 6.21 -18.16
N HIS A 312 -1.76 6.96 -19.25
CA HIS A 312 -1.14 8.29 -19.20
C HIS A 312 -1.94 9.27 -18.33
N ARG A 313 -3.26 9.32 -18.47
CA ARG A 313 -4.10 10.21 -17.66
C ARG A 313 -4.07 9.85 -16.17
N MET A 314 -4.07 8.57 -15.84
CA MET A 314 -3.90 8.09 -14.47
C MET A 314 -2.56 8.58 -13.89
N TRP A 315 -1.46 8.49 -14.64
CA TRP A 315 -0.17 9.03 -14.22
C TRP A 315 -0.20 10.55 -14.00
N GLU A 316 -0.86 11.33 -14.88
CA GLU A 316 -1.05 12.77 -14.70
C GLU A 316 -1.78 13.09 -13.39
N ASN A 317 -2.81 12.31 -13.06
CA ASN A 317 -3.57 12.45 -11.82
C ASN A 317 -2.71 12.16 -10.58
N VAL A 318 -1.92 11.09 -10.62
CA VAL A 318 -0.99 10.73 -9.54
C VAL A 318 0.12 11.77 -9.40
N GLU A 319 0.66 12.26 -10.52
CA GLU A 319 1.68 13.30 -10.53
C GLU A 319 1.19 14.62 -9.92
N ALA A 320 -0.08 14.99 -10.17
CA ALA A 320 -0.71 16.16 -9.56
C ALA A 320 -0.87 16.00 -8.02
N LEU A 321 -1.22 14.81 -7.55
CA LEU A 321 -1.29 14.51 -6.11
C LEU A 321 0.11 14.54 -5.46
N LEU A 322 1.10 13.95 -6.11
CA LEU A 322 2.49 13.99 -5.64
C LEU A 322 3.02 15.43 -5.60
N ALA A 323 2.71 16.25 -6.63
CA ALA A 323 3.12 17.66 -6.69
C ALA A 323 2.48 18.50 -5.56
N GLU A 324 1.20 18.25 -5.22
CA GLU A 324 0.55 18.88 -4.04
C GLU A 324 1.26 18.54 -2.73
N ALA A 325 1.86 17.35 -2.65
CA ALA A 325 2.70 16.92 -1.53
C ALA A 325 4.17 17.36 -1.67
N ASP A 326 4.51 18.25 -2.61
CA ASP A 326 5.90 18.61 -2.92
C ASP A 326 6.78 17.38 -3.22
N CYS A 327 6.22 16.38 -3.89
CA CYS A 327 6.86 15.14 -4.32
C CYS A 327 6.74 14.96 -5.84
N ASN A 328 7.43 13.97 -6.37
CA ASN A 328 7.29 13.52 -7.75
C ASN A 328 7.55 12.01 -7.85
N PHE A 329 7.48 11.42 -9.06
CA PHE A 329 7.70 9.99 -9.23
C PHE A 329 9.08 9.49 -8.79
N ASN A 330 10.13 10.34 -8.68
CA ASN A 330 11.41 9.90 -8.12
C ASN A 330 11.31 9.59 -6.63
N ASP A 331 10.34 10.18 -5.92
CA ASP A 331 10.09 9.94 -4.50
C ASP A 331 9.26 8.68 -4.25
N VAL A 332 8.61 8.13 -5.29
CA VAL A 332 7.78 6.94 -5.17
C VAL A 332 8.62 5.71 -4.85
N ALA A 333 8.27 5.07 -3.75
CA ALA A 333 8.97 3.92 -3.18
C ALA A 333 8.41 2.57 -3.68
N GLU A 334 7.09 2.51 -3.91
CA GLU A 334 6.42 1.33 -4.46
C GLU A 334 5.16 1.73 -5.22
N MET A 335 4.70 0.88 -6.13
CA MET A 335 3.45 1.03 -6.88
C MET A 335 2.74 -0.31 -7.02
N VAL A 336 1.42 -0.31 -6.80
CA VAL A 336 0.56 -1.43 -7.20
C VAL A 336 -0.36 -0.96 -8.31
N VAL A 337 -0.33 -1.69 -9.43
CA VAL A 337 -1.07 -1.37 -10.65
C VAL A 337 -2.13 -2.43 -10.87
N TYR A 338 -3.36 -1.98 -10.97
CA TYR A 338 -4.55 -2.81 -11.07
C TYR A 338 -5.13 -2.76 -12.48
N LEU A 339 -5.13 -3.87 -13.19
CA LEU A 339 -5.76 -3.99 -14.50
C LEU A 339 -7.10 -4.73 -14.39
N ARG A 340 -8.12 -4.16 -15.02
CA ARG A 340 -9.42 -4.77 -15.11
C ARG A 340 -9.45 -5.92 -16.12
N ASP A 341 -8.77 -5.76 -17.24
CA ASP A 341 -8.65 -6.76 -18.30
C ASP A 341 -7.19 -7.25 -18.43
N PRO A 342 -6.92 -8.54 -18.17
CA PRO A 342 -5.59 -9.11 -18.36
C PRO A 342 -5.03 -8.94 -19.78
N ALA A 343 -5.89 -8.82 -20.81
CA ALA A 343 -5.47 -8.64 -22.20
C ALA A 343 -4.74 -7.30 -22.44
N ASP A 344 -4.92 -6.31 -21.57
CA ASP A 344 -4.24 -5.01 -21.64
C ASP A 344 -2.79 -5.06 -21.09
N TYR A 345 -2.39 -6.18 -20.47
CA TYR A 345 -1.11 -6.28 -19.77
C TYR A 345 0.10 -5.97 -20.65
N ALA A 346 0.17 -6.52 -21.85
CA ALA A 346 1.36 -6.34 -22.70
C ALA A 346 1.63 -4.86 -23.00
N LEU A 347 0.58 -4.08 -23.33
CA LEU A 347 0.69 -2.65 -23.59
C LEU A 347 1.08 -1.86 -22.31
N VAL A 348 0.44 -2.16 -21.20
CA VAL A 348 0.71 -1.46 -19.93
C VAL A 348 2.09 -1.80 -19.39
N SER A 349 2.53 -3.06 -19.50
CA SER A 349 3.86 -3.49 -19.10
C SER A 349 4.96 -2.75 -19.87
N GLU A 350 4.81 -2.60 -21.19
CA GLU A 350 5.74 -1.83 -22.01
C GLU A 350 5.83 -0.35 -21.58
N LEU A 351 4.68 0.28 -21.30
CA LEU A 351 4.62 1.65 -20.81
C LEU A 351 5.34 1.81 -19.46
N TYR A 352 5.11 0.88 -18.52
CA TYR A 352 5.76 0.91 -17.19
C TYR A 352 7.26 0.64 -17.26
N GLN A 353 7.70 -0.35 -18.05
CA GLN A 353 9.11 -0.64 -18.26
C GLN A 353 9.85 0.55 -18.89
N THR A 354 9.20 1.30 -19.77
CA THR A 354 9.78 2.50 -20.39
C THR A 354 9.87 3.67 -19.41
N ARG A 355 8.82 3.89 -18.62
CA ARG A 355 8.76 5.08 -17.71
C ARG A 355 9.44 4.83 -16.37
N PHE A 356 9.38 3.60 -15.84
CA PHE A 356 9.79 3.25 -14.48
C PHE A 356 10.68 1.98 -14.44
N PRO A 357 11.78 1.90 -15.20
CA PRO A 357 12.54 0.66 -15.38
C PRO A 357 13.12 0.06 -14.07
N GLU A 358 13.34 0.88 -13.06
CA GLU A 358 13.98 0.46 -11.79
C GLU A 358 13.08 0.66 -10.55
N LYS A 359 11.80 1.03 -10.75
CA LYS A 359 10.87 1.23 -9.65
C LYS A 359 10.31 -0.10 -9.14
N PRO A 360 10.16 -0.25 -7.81
CA PRO A 360 9.37 -1.36 -7.26
C PRO A 360 7.90 -1.23 -7.66
N TYR A 361 7.42 -2.09 -8.55
CA TYR A 361 6.00 -2.16 -8.90
C TYR A 361 5.56 -3.58 -9.21
N VAL A 362 4.28 -3.82 -9.10
CA VAL A 362 3.61 -5.03 -9.57
C VAL A 362 2.37 -4.65 -10.37
N ILE A 363 2.14 -5.33 -11.49
CA ILE A 363 0.91 -5.21 -12.29
C ILE A 363 0.10 -6.48 -12.06
N VAL A 364 -1.11 -6.33 -11.51
CA VAL A 364 -1.96 -7.45 -11.13
C VAL A 364 -3.33 -7.38 -11.80
N HIS A 365 -3.94 -8.54 -12.00
CA HIS A 365 -5.35 -8.61 -12.36
C HIS A 365 -6.20 -8.28 -11.13
N ALA A 366 -6.85 -7.15 -11.16
CA ALA A 366 -7.79 -6.71 -10.13
C ALA A 366 -8.84 -5.80 -10.77
N PRO A 367 -10.08 -6.26 -10.93
CA PRO A 367 -11.13 -5.43 -11.48
C PRO A 367 -11.33 -4.16 -10.67
N VAL A 368 -11.25 -3.03 -11.37
CA VAL A 368 -11.48 -1.71 -10.78
C VAL A 368 -12.97 -1.53 -10.51
N CYS A 369 -13.33 -0.80 -9.46
CA CYS A 369 -14.69 -0.70 -8.93
C CYS A 369 -15.74 -0.06 -9.89
N ARG A 370 -15.32 0.45 -11.04
CA ARG A 370 -16.21 0.97 -12.10
C ARG A 370 -15.80 0.41 -13.45
N PRO A 371 -16.74 -0.17 -14.24
CA PRO A 371 -16.40 -0.83 -15.51
C PRO A 371 -15.68 0.03 -16.54
N GLY A 372 -15.88 1.35 -16.54
CA GLY A 372 -15.22 2.26 -17.47
C GLY A 372 -13.77 2.61 -17.09
N TRP A 373 -13.32 2.24 -15.88
CA TRP A 373 -11.95 2.42 -15.40
C TRP A 373 -11.16 1.14 -15.71
N LEU A 374 -10.33 1.20 -16.75
CA LEU A 374 -9.59 0.04 -17.24
C LEU A 374 -8.35 -0.25 -16.38
N ILE A 375 -7.82 0.79 -15.76
CA ILE A 375 -6.62 0.76 -14.94
C ILE A 375 -6.75 1.69 -13.73
N GLU A 376 -6.16 1.28 -12.62
CA GLU A 376 -5.99 2.07 -11.42
C GLU A 376 -4.60 1.82 -10.84
N MET A 377 -4.01 2.78 -10.16
CA MET A 377 -2.78 2.56 -9.39
C MET A 377 -2.86 3.25 -8.05
N GLU A 378 -2.12 2.71 -7.10
CA GLU A 378 -1.77 3.33 -5.84
C GLU A 378 -0.26 3.35 -5.68
N CYS A 379 0.25 4.22 -4.82
CA CYS A 379 1.66 4.24 -4.49
C CYS A 379 1.92 4.84 -3.11
N MET A 380 3.09 4.52 -2.58
CA MET A 380 3.67 5.21 -1.44
C MET A 380 4.93 5.95 -1.88
N ALA A 381 5.12 7.18 -1.39
CA ALA A 381 6.34 7.95 -1.64
C ALA A 381 6.98 8.36 -0.31
N VAL A 382 8.33 8.42 -0.34
CA VAL A 382 9.15 8.88 0.79
C VAL A 382 10.11 9.95 0.26
N LYS A 383 10.02 11.16 0.84
CA LYS A 383 10.88 12.29 0.48
C LYS A 383 11.59 12.83 1.71
N ALA A 384 12.85 13.11 1.57
CA ALA A 384 13.62 13.84 2.57
C ALA A 384 13.17 15.31 2.62
N VAL A 385 12.96 15.81 3.82
CA VAL A 385 12.60 17.20 4.11
C VAL A 385 13.41 17.70 5.31
N ASP A 386 13.42 19.00 5.51
CA ASP A 386 13.96 19.64 6.71
C ASP A 386 12.85 20.47 7.37
N LEU A 387 12.17 19.86 8.34
CA LEU A 387 11.05 20.43 9.09
C LEU A 387 11.32 20.39 10.60
N PRO A 388 12.23 21.23 11.12
CA PRO A 388 12.77 21.12 12.48
C PRO A 388 11.72 21.32 13.59
N THR A 389 10.54 21.81 13.26
CA THR A 389 9.41 21.95 14.21
C THR A 389 8.61 20.65 14.36
N MET A 390 8.82 19.68 13.50
CA MET A 390 8.15 18.36 13.57
C MET A 390 9.00 17.38 14.39
N PRO A 391 8.39 16.34 14.98
CA PRO A 391 9.13 15.23 15.56
C PRO A 391 9.95 14.48 14.48
N VAL A 392 11.13 13.99 14.84
CA VAL A 392 11.95 13.11 13.99
C VAL A 392 11.24 11.77 13.82
N PHE A 393 11.30 11.21 12.58
CA PHE A 393 10.78 9.87 12.28
C PHE A 393 11.49 8.78 13.04
#